data_5c7efe5b3f85ae05099624b20b1d5066
#
_entry.id   5c7efe5b3f85ae05099624b20b1d5066
#
_cell.length_a   1.000
_cell.length_b   1.000
_cell.length_c   1.000
_cell.angle_alpha   90.00
_cell.angle_beta   90.00
_cell.angle_gamma   90.00
#
_symmetry.space_group_name_H-M   'P 1'
#
loop_
_entity.id
_entity.type
_entity.pdbx_description
1 polymer ?
#
loop_
_entity_poly.entity_id
_entity_poly.type
_entity_poly.pdbx_seq_one_letter_code
_entity_poly.pdbx_strand_id
1 'polypeptide(L)'
;MESILTSIKKMLGITEEYEHFDSDLIMHINSVFMILNQIGVGPSRGFSIKGEDEIWTDFIPDDSRLELVKSYMHLKVKLLFDPPLGSAVIEVMNRQIQEFEWRLSIAADPGESKGEEENSK
;
A
#
# COMPACT_ATOMS: atom_id res chain seq x y z
N MET A 1 16.94 3.52 5.03
CA MET A 1 15.54 3.04 5.08
C MET A 1 15.43 1.72 4.34
N GLU A 2 14.64 0.81 4.86
CA GLU A 2 14.44 -0.49 4.21
C GLU A 2 13.74 -0.36 2.88
N SER A 3 14.02 -1.31 1.99
CA SER A 3 13.25 -1.39 0.75
C SER A 3 11.81 -1.79 1.03
N ILE A 4 10.95 -1.45 0.09
CA ILE A 4 9.52 -1.80 0.18
C ILE A 4 9.39 -3.33 0.25
N LEU A 5 10.09 -4.06 -0.62
CA LEU A 5 10.03 -5.51 -0.64
C LEU A 5 10.46 -6.11 0.69
N THR A 6 11.59 -5.66 1.23
CA THR A 6 12.09 -6.18 2.50
C THR A 6 11.10 -5.90 3.64
N SER A 7 10.52 -4.71 3.69
CA SER A 7 9.59 -4.38 4.76
C SER A 7 8.33 -5.24 4.69
N ILE A 8 7.82 -5.51 3.50
CA ILE A 8 6.65 -6.38 3.34
C ILE A 8 6.99 -7.82 3.72
N LYS A 9 8.18 -8.30 3.33
CA LYS A 9 8.60 -9.65 3.73
C LYS A 9 8.63 -9.77 5.25
N LYS A 10 9.17 -8.77 5.93
CA LYS A 10 9.19 -8.79 7.40
C LYS A 10 7.80 -8.82 7.99
N MET A 11 6.88 -8.04 7.44
CA MET A 11 5.50 -8.02 7.93
C MET A 11 4.81 -9.36 7.74
N LEU A 12 5.21 -10.11 6.72
CA LEU A 12 4.63 -11.44 6.46
C LEU A 12 5.37 -12.56 7.17
N GLY A 13 6.45 -12.26 7.89
CA GLY A 13 7.23 -13.27 8.59
C GLY A 13 8.21 -14.01 7.72
N ILE A 14 8.58 -13.44 6.59
CA ILE A 14 9.55 -14.03 5.66
C ILE A 14 10.90 -13.38 5.89
N THR A 15 11.95 -14.19 6.03
CA THR A 15 13.29 -13.63 6.22
C THR A 15 13.76 -12.95 4.94
N GLU A 16 14.58 -11.92 5.12
CA GLU A 16 15.05 -11.11 3.99
C GLU A 16 15.82 -11.96 2.97
N GLU A 17 16.59 -12.93 3.44
CA GLU A 17 17.43 -13.77 2.59
C GLU A 17 16.63 -14.80 1.77
N TYR A 18 15.40 -15.07 2.17
CA TYR A 18 14.59 -16.08 1.48
C TYR A 18 13.92 -15.45 0.26
N GLU A 19 14.38 -15.82 -0.93
CA GLU A 19 13.98 -15.16 -2.17
C GLU A 19 12.98 -15.94 -3.00
N HIS A 20 12.53 -17.08 -2.50
CA HIS A 20 11.67 -17.97 -3.29
C HIS A 20 10.36 -17.30 -3.72
N PHE A 21 9.82 -16.42 -2.89
CA PHE A 21 8.54 -15.77 -3.18
C PHE A 21 8.68 -14.34 -3.67
N ASP A 22 9.91 -13.87 -3.91
CA ASP A 22 10.11 -12.44 -4.22
C ASP A 22 9.32 -12.00 -5.45
N SER A 23 9.36 -12.79 -6.53
CA SER A 23 8.64 -12.38 -7.75
C SER A 23 7.13 -12.33 -7.54
N ASP A 24 6.57 -13.29 -6.78
CA ASP A 24 5.15 -13.26 -6.46
C ASP A 24 4.80 -12.05 -5.61
N LEU A 25 5.63 -11.75 -4.62
CA LEU A 25 5.39 -10.61 -3.75
C LEU A 25 5.48 -9.29 -4.53
N ILE A 26 6.45 -9.17 -5.42
CA ILE A 26 6.58 -7.97 -6.25
C ILE A 26 5.31 -7.78 -7.09
N MET A 27 4.78 -8.84 -7.67
CA MET A 27 3.56 -8.76 -8.45
C MET A 27 2.38 -8.28 -7.60
N HIS A 28 2.23 -8.84 -6.40
CA HIS A 28 1.14 -8.43 -5.51
C HIS A 28 1.31 -7.00 -5.04
N ILE A 29 2.53 -6.61 -4.67
CA ILE A 29 2.83 -5.26 -4.22
C ILE A 29 2.49 -4.26 -5.33
N ASN A 30 2.89 -4.55 -6.56
CA ASN A 30 2.63 -3.65 -7.68
C ASN A 30 1.14 -3.56 -7.99
N SER A 31 0.40 -4.65 -7.82
CA SER A 31 -1.06 -4.60 -7.97
C SER A 31 -1.68 -3.63 -6.98
N VAL A 32 -1.19 -3.63 -5.74
CA VAL A 32 -1.70 -2.70 -4.72
C VAL A 32 -1.32 -1.27 -5.06
N PHE A 33 -0.10 -1.04 -5.55
CA PHE A 33 0.28 0.31 -6.00
C PHE A 33 -0.62 0.81 -7.13
N MET A 34 -1.08 -0.08 -8.01
CA MET A 34 -2.02 0.30 -9.04
C MET A 34 -3.35 0.78 -8.44
N ILE A 35 -3.84 0.08 -7.42
CA ILE A 35 -5.06 0.49 -6.73
C ILE A 35 -4.85 1.84 -6.05
N LEU A 36 -3.71 2.03 -5.39
CA LEU A 36 -3.39 3.31 -4.75
C LEU A 36 -3.36 4.44 -5.77
N ASN A 37 -2.83 4.19 -6.96
CA ASN A 37 -2.84 5.19 -8.03
C ASN A 37 -4.27 5.58 -8.40
N GLN A 38 -5.17 4.60 -8.49
CA GLN A 38 -6.56 4.86 -8.83
C GLN A 38 -7.29 5.66 -7.75
N ILE A 39 -6.87 5.49 -6.50
CA ILE A 39 -7.43 6.26 -5.39
C ILE A 39 -6.86 7.69 -5.37
N GLY A 40 -5.75 7.91 -6.04
CA GLY A 40 -5.10 9.22 -6.08
C GLY A 40 -3.92 9.35 -5.14
N VAL A 41 -3.36 8.24 -4.69
CA VAL A 41 -2.22 8.24 -3.77
C VAL A 41 -0.94 7.95 -4.54
N GLY A 42 0.07 8.78 -4.32
CA GLY A 42 1.37 8.61 -4.96
C GLY A 42 1.50 9.36 -6.27
N PRO A 43 2.57 9.10 -7.02
CA PRO A 43 2.80 9.81 -8.28
C PRO A 43 1.67 9.58 -9.29
N SER A 44 1.29 10.64 -10.01
CA SER A 44 0.15 10.56 -10.92
C SER A 44 0.37 9.54 -12.04
N ARG A 45 1.62 9.30 -12.41
CA ARG A 45 1.95 8.33 -13.46
C ARG A 45 2.06 6.90 -12.92
N GLY A 46 1.78 6.70 -11.62
CA GLY A 46 1.87 5.40 -11.01
C GLY A 46 3.23 5.09 -10.42
N PHE A 47 3.31 4.00 -9.69
CA PHE A 47 4.55 3.59 -9.01
C PHE A 47 4.60 2.06 -9.01
N SER A 48 5.79 1.50 -9.16
CA SER A 48 6.00 0.06 -9.05
C SER A 48 7.41 -0.21 -8.57
N ILE A 49 7.63 -1.42 -8.05
CA ILE A 49 8.96 -1.86 -7.65
C ILE A 49 9.42 -2.98 -8.58
N LYS A 50 10.72 -3.15 -8.68
CA LYS A 50 11.33 -4.22 -9.47
C LYS A 50 12.12 -5.20 -8.61
N GLY A 51 12.50 -4.81 -7.41
CA GLY A 51 13.29 -5.63 -6.52
C GLY A 51 13.47 -4.95 -5.19
N GLU A 52 14.70 -4.88 -4.70
CA GLU A 52 15.00 -4.39 -3.36
C GLU A 52 15.54 -2.95 -3.35
N ASP A 53 15.49 -2.26 -4.49
CA ASP A 53 16.09 -0.92 -4.56
C ASP A 53 15.12 0.19 -4.13
N GLU A 54 13.83 0.00 -4.38
CA GLU A 54 12.84 1.05 -4.11
C GLU A 54 12.51 1.12 -2.62
N ILE A 55 12.43 2.33 -2.09
CA ILE A 55 12.07 2.55 -0.69
C ILE A 55 10.75 3.33 -0.62
N TRP A 56 10.14 3.34 0.57
CA TRP A 56 8.81 3.94 0.72
C TRP A 56 8.79 5.43 0.38
N THR A 57 9.88 6.16 0.67
CA THR A 57 9.91 7.58 0.38
C THR A 57 10.11 7.87 -1.10
N ASP A 58 10.41 6.87 -1.91
CA ASP A 58 10.32 7.02 -3.37
C ASP A 58 8.87 7.11 -3.82
N PHE A 59 7.95 6.58 -3.02
CA PHE A 59 6.53 6.55 -3.36
C PHE A 59 5.81 7.82 -2.86
N ILE A 60 5.86 8.10 -1.56
CA ILE A 60 5.28 9.32 -0.99
C ILE A 60 6.17 9.79 0.17
N PRO A 61 6.02 11.08 0.58
CA PRO A 61 6.80 11.59 1.70
C PRO A 61 6.53 10.81 2.99
N ASP A 62 7.49 10.85 3.90
CA ASP A 62 7.39 10.18 5.19
C ASP A 62 6.52 11.02 6.14
N ASP A 63 5.22 10.85 6.02
CA ASP A 63 4.24 11.54 6.87
C ASP A 63 3.18 10.54 7.31
N SER A 64 2.08 11.04 7.90
CA SER A 64 1.07 10.15 8.46
C SER A 64 0.41 9.27 7.41
N ARG A 65 0.35 9.72 6.14
CA ARG A 65 -0.23 8.90 5.08
C ARG A 65 0.60 7.66 4.81
N LEU A 66 1.93 7.77 4.99
CA LEU A 66 2.79 6.64 4.72
C LEU A 66 2.48 5.46 5.65
N GLU A 67 2.15 5.74 6.91
CA GLU A 67 1.77 4.67 7.83
C GLU A 67 0.48 3.98 7.40
N LEU A 68 -0.50 4.74 6.90
CA LEU A 68 -1.72 4.15 6.37
C LEU A 68 -1.41 3.28 5.14
N VAL A 69 -0.55 3.77 4.26
CA VAL A 69 -0.17 3.02 3.06
C VAL A 69 0.51 1.70 3.44
N LYS A 70 1.42 1.73 4.40
CA LYS A 70 2.11 0.51 4.83
C LYS A 70 1.14 -0.51 5.40
N SER A 71 0.21 -0.08 6.24
CA SER A 71 -0.78 -0.97 6.84
C SER A 71 -1.71 -1.52 5.77
N TYR A 72 -2.15 -0.69 4.86
CA TYR A 72 -3.01 -1.10 3.76
C TYR A 72 -2.31 -2.13 2.87
N MET A 73 -1.07 -1.82 2.49
CA MET A 73 -0.28 -2.73 1.64
C MET A 73 -0.12 -4.08 2.32
N HIS A 74 0.21 -4.09 3.61
CA HIS A 74 0.39 -5.34 4.34
C HIS A 74 -0.88 -6.19 4.30
N LEU A 75 -2.03 -5.60 4.60
CA LEU A 75 -3.29 -6.35 4.63
C LEU A 75 -3.65 -6.88 3.25
N LYS A 76 -3.51 -6.06 2.22
CA LYS A 76 -3.84 -6.49 0.86
C LYS A 76 -2.92 -7.60 0.39
N VAL A 77 -1.62 -7.46 0.59
CA VAL A 77 -0.66 -8.48 0.16
C VAL A 77 -0.87 -9.76 0.97
N LYS A 78 -1.13 -9.64 2.27
CA LYS A 78 -1.41 -10.81 3.11
C LYS A 78 -2.60 -11.61 2.56
N LEU A 79 -3.67 -10.94 2.19
CA LEU A 79 -4.84 -11.63 1.65
C LEU A 79 -4.56 -12.29 0.29
N LEU A 80 -3.70 -11.67 -0.53
CA LEU A 80 -3.38 -12.22 -1.84
C LEU A 80 -2.38 -13.35 -1.77
N PHE A 81 -1.41 -13.25 -0.87
CA PHE A 81 -0.27 -14.16 -0.82
C PHE A 81 -0.45 -15.30 0.19
N ASP A 82 -0.96 -14.97 1.38
CA ASP A 82 -1.03 -15.93 2.48
C ASP A 82 -2.24 -15.61 3.35
N PRO A 83 -3.47 -15.80 2.82
CA PRO A 83 -4.67 -15.45 3.58
C PRO A 83 -4.82 -16.31 4.82
N PRO A 84 -5.37 -15.76 5.91
CA PRO A 84 -5.67 -16.56 7.09
C PRO A 84 -6.76 -17.56 6.78
N LEU A 85 -6.84 -18.61 7.61
CA LEU A 85 -7.78 -19.70 7.35
C LEU A 85 -9.21 -19.38 7.78
N GLY A 86 -9.40 -18.53 8.78
CA GLY A 86 -10.74 -18.28 9.31
C GLY A 86 -11.49 -17.21 8.53
N SER A 87 -12.73 -17.52 8.15
CA SER A 87 -13.55 -16.55 7.41
C SER A 87 -13.85 -15.30 8.24
N ALA A 88 -13.97 -15.43 9.57
CA ALA A 88 -14.21 -14.28 10.43
C ALA A 88 -13.02 -13.31 10.39
N VAL A 89 -11.80 -13.84 10.40
CA VAL A 89 -10.60 -13.01 10.33
C VAL A 89 -10.53 -12.29 8.98
N ILE A 90 -10.83 -13.02 7.90
CA ILE A 90 -10.82 -12.44 6.55
C ILE A 90 -11.84 -11.30 6.47
N GLU A 91 -13.01 -11.46 7.07
CA GLU A 91 -14.03 -10.43 7.06
C GLU A 91 -13.57 -9.17 7.79
N VAL A 92 -12.92 -9.34 8.96
CA VAL A 92 -12.37 -8.22 9.70
C VAL A 92 -11.30 -7.50 8.87
N MET A 93 -10.41 -8.26 8.22
CA MET A 93 -9.36 -7.69 7.38
C MET A 93 -9.97 -6.89 6.22
N ASN A 94 -11.00 -7.43 5.58
CA ASN A 94 -11.65 -6.73 4.47
C ASN A 94 -12.28 -5.42 4.92
N ARG A 95 -12.87 -5.39 6.12
CA ARG A 95 -13.42 -4.14 6.64
C ARG A 95 -12.34 -3.12 6.92
N GLN A 96 -11.19 -3.56 7.46
CA GLN A 96 -10.07 -2.65 7.68
C GLN A 96 -9.52 -2.12 6.36
N ILE A 97 -9.43 -2.98 5.35
CA ILE A 97 -8.96 -2.59 4.02
C ILE A 97 -9.88 -1.51 3.45
N GLN A 98 -11.21 -1.70 3.56
CA GLN A 98 -12.16 -0.71 3.07
C GLN A 98 -12.03 0.61 3.80
N GLU A 99 -11.82 0.57 5.11
CA GLU A 99 -11.64 1.80 5.88
C GLU A 99 -10.36 2.52 5.47
N PHE A 100 -9.27 1.78 5.27
CA PHE A 100 -8.01 2.40 4.82
C PHE A 100 -8.17 3.02 3.44
N GLU A 101 -8.87 2.34 2.53
CA GLU A 101 -9.12 2.90 1.21
C GLU A 101 -9.89 4.20 1.28
N TRP A 102 -10.90 4.25 2.14
CA TRP A 102 -11.68 5.46 2.32
C TRP A 102 -10.83 6.59 2.90
N ARG A 103 -10.04 6.30 3.94
CA ARG A 103 -9.17 7.31 4.55
C ARG A 103 -8.12 7.82 3.57
N LEU A 104 -7.54 6.91 2.80
CA LEU A 104 -6.52 7.30 1.82
C LEU A 104 -7.12 8.13 0.69
N SER A 105 -8.34 7.80 0.26
CA SER A 105 -8.98 8.56 -0.80
C SER A 105 -9.33 9.97 -0.34
N ILE A 106 -9.74 10.14 0.92
CA ILE A 106 -10.01 11.47 1.47
C ILE A 106 -8.72 12.28 1.60
N ALA A 107 -7.65 11.64 2.05
CA ALA A 107 -6.37 12.32 2.20
C ALA A 107 -5.79 12.74 0.85
N ALA A 108 -6.06 11.94 -0.19
CA ALA A 108 -5.55 12.22 -1.53
C ALA A 108 -6.33 13.32 -2.24
N ASP A 109 -7.57 13.54 -1.82
CA ASP A 109 -8.45 14.54 -2.43
C ASP A 109 -8.78 15.61 -1.40
N PRO A 110 -7.81 16.39 -1.02
CA PRO A 110 -8.03 17.39 0.03
C PRO A 110 -8.89 18.52 -0.51
N GLY A 111 -10.10 18.39 -0.23
CA GLY A 111 -10.99 19.42 -0.62
C GLY A 111 -10.90 19.77 -2.06
N GLU A 112 -10.13 19.16 -2.21
CA GLU A 112 -10.09 19.40 -3.03
C GLU A 112 -10.58 19.89 -3.16
N SER A 113 -10.62 19.80 -2.67
CA SER A 113 -10.86 20.12 -2.78
C SER A 113 -10.80 20.92 -2.44
N LYS A 114 -10.61 21.44 -1.95
CA LYS A 114 -10.47 22.13 -1.97
C LYS A 114 -10.16 22.69 -2.55
N GLY A 115 -10.27 22.81 -2.61
CA GLY A 115 -9.99 23.25 -3.37
C GLY A 115 -10.02 23.69 -3.91
N GLU A 116 -10.24 23.66 -3.92
CA GLU A 116 -10.42 24.01 -4.67
C GLU A 116 -10.79 24.73 -4.60
N GLU A 117 -10.94 24.88 -3.97
CA GLU A 117 -11.25 25.43 -4.11
C GLU A 117 -10.84 26.16 -4.06
N GLU A 118 -10.44 26.51 -3.66
CA GLU A 118 -10.02 27.05 -3.98
C GLU A 118 -9.73 27.36 -4.66
N ASN A 119 -9.95 27.45 -4.61
CA ASN A 119 -9.80 27.72 -5.50
C ASN A 119 -10.18 28.14 -6.06
N SER A 120 -10.34 28.07 -5.94
CA SER A 120 -10.90 28.40 -6.56
C SER A 120 -11.17 29.07 -6.58
N LYS A 121 -11.29 29.50 -6.20
CA LYS A 121 -11.66 30.01 -6.25
C LYS A 121 -11.58 30.41 -6.46
#